data_442b98cbb39cf16975b2dbea815cffbd
#
_entry.id   442b98cbb39cf16975b2dbea815cffbd
#
_cell.length_a   1.000
_cell.length_b   1.000
_cell.length_c   1.000
_cell.angle_alpha   90.00
_cell.angle_beta   90.00
_cell.angle_gamma   90.00
#
_symmetry.space_group_name_H-M   'P 1'
#
loop_
_entity.id
_entity.type
_entity.pdbx_description
1 polymer ?
#
loop_
_entity_poly.entity_id
_entity_poly.type
_entity_poly.pdbx_seq_one_letter_code
_entity_poly.pdbx_strand_id
1 'polypeptide(L)'
;MKITASDVNKLRQSTGAGMMDCKKALEESNGDFEKAVEVLRKKGQKVAANRADRDSSEGAVIAKVSSDNSFGIIISLNCETDFVAKNQDYIDLTNQLADHALNYKDLDSFLNSDFNNMKVSDKLLEQTGIIGEKIELGGFKYISATFVGSYIHAGNKIASLTGLSENFANAAEVAKNISMQIAAMNPIALNEDGVSQEIIKKEIEIAKDQLRQEGKPEEMLENIAKGKMKKFFKENTLLNQQYIKDSKQSITDYINSELKGLDVTDFARVSLV
;
A
#
# COMPACT_ATOMS: atom_id res chain seq x y z
N MET A 1 -5.08 35.06 -31.20
CA MET A 1 -4.18 35.66 -30.17
C MET A 1 -2.83 34.97 -30.31
N LYS A 2 -1.69 35.67 -30.18
CA LYS A 2 -0.37 35.03 -30.31
C LYS A 2 0.00 34.44 -28.94
N ILE A 3 0.03 33.11 -28.83
CA ILE A 3 0.43 32.41 -27.63
C ILE A 3 1.92 32.67 -27.35
N THR A 4 2.25 33.17 -26.18
CA THR A 4 3.63 33.48 -25.80
C THR A 4 4.25 32.32 -24.99
N ALA A 5 5.59 32.27 -24.92
CA ALA A 5 6.30 31.32 -24.11
C ALA A 5 5.96 31.48 -22.60
N SER A 6 5.63 32.70 -22.17
CA SER A 6 5.18 33.02 -20.82
C SER A 6 3.83 32.35 -20.50
N ASP A 7 2.86 32.43 -21.44
CA ASP A 7 1.53 31.80 -21.26
C ASP A 7 1.66 30.28 -21.14
N VAL A 8 2.49 29.67 -22.01
CA VAL A 8 2.78 28.23 -21.97
C VAL A 8 3.43 27.84 -20.65
N ASN A 9 4.40 28.62 -20.16
CA ASN A 9 5.08 28.34 -18.92
C ASN A 9 4.14 28.48 -17.71
N LYS A 10 3.26 29.49 -17.71
CA LYS A 10 2.25 29.72 -16.68
C LYS A 10 1.26 28.52 -16.61
N LEU A 11 0.78 28.05 -17.76
CA LEU A 11 -0.11 26.89 -17.82
C LEU A 11 0.62 25.62 -17.34
N ARG A 12 1.89 25.44 -17.75
CA ARG A 12 2.70 24.32 -17.29
C ARG A 12 2.91 24.33 -15.78
N GLN A 13 3.22 25.47 -15.17
CA GLN A 13 3.41 25.58 -13.72
C GLN A 13 2.13 25.26 -12.94
N SER A 14 0.96 25.62 -13.47
CA SER A 14 -0.32 25.36 -12.78
C SER A 14 -0.85 23.94 -12.97
N THR A 15 -0.50 23.27 -14.10
CA THR A 15 -1.06 21.95 -14.45
C THR A 15 -0.05 20.81 -14.37
N GLY A 16 1.26 21.10 -14.39
CA GLY A 16 2.31 20.09 -14.50
C GLY A 16 2.44 19.45 -15.88
N ALA A 17 1.56 19.76 -16.83
CA ALA A 17 1.56 19.17 -18.17
C ALA A 17 2.80 19.53 -19.00
N GLY A 18 3.13 18.70 -19.99
CA GLY A 18 4.27 18.93 -20.88
C GLY A 18 4.17 20.24 -21.66
N MET A 19 5.30 20.91 -21.91
CA MET A 19 5.34 22.22 -22.59
C MET A 19 4.60 22.23 -23.93
N MET A 20 4.76 21.17 -24.74
CA MET A 20 4.10 21.07 -26.04
C MET A 20 2.59 20.86 -25.91
N ASP A 21 2.16 20.17 -24.87
CA ASP A 21 0.74 19.95 -24.58
C ASP A 21 0.06 21.22 -24.10
N CYS A 22 0.73 21.98 -23.21
CA CYS A 22 0.28 23.30 -22.79
C CYS A 22 0.16 24.27 -23.98
N LYS A 23 1.15 24.28 -24.89
CA LYS A 23 1.10 25.10 -26.07
C LYS A 23 -0.10 24.74 -26.98
N LYS A 24 -0.30 23.46 -27.29
CA LYS A 24 -1.44 22.99 -28.09
C LYS A 24 -2.78 23.32 -27.43
N ALA A 25 -2.89 23.08 -26.13
CA ALA A 25 -4.11 23.39 -25.39
C ALA A 25 -4.46 24.89 -25.42
N LEU A 26 -3.46 25.77 -25.27
CA LEU A 26 -3.65 27.22 -25.44
C LEU A 26 -4.03 27.62 -26.85
N GLU A 27 -3.43 27.00 -27.88
CA GLU A 27 -3.78 27.24 -29.28
C GLU A 27 -5.22 26.82 -29.57
N GLU A 28 -5.65 25.63 -29.13
CA GLU A 28 -7.04 25.11 -29.28
C GLU A 28 -8.06 25.97 -28.50
N SER A 29 -7.68 26.54 -27.38
CA SER A 29 -8.55 27.42 -26.56
C SER A 29 -8.47 28.89 -26.95
N ASN A 30 -7.74 29.26 -28.02
CA ASN A 30 -7.49 30.66 -28.42
C ASN A 30 -6.89 31.53 -27.27
N GLY A 31 -6.07 30.94 -26.43
CA GLY A 31 -5.41 31.61 -25.31
C GLY A 31 -6.26 31.71 -24.04
N ASP A 32 -7.45 31.10 -24.00
CA ASP A 32 -8.28 31.01 -22.81
C ASP A 32 -7.68 29.94 -21.87
N PHE A 33 -7.23 30.37 -20.69
CA PHE A 33 -6.50 29.53 -19.76
C PHE A 33 -7.38 28.42 -19.15
N GLU A 34 -8.60 28.73 -18.76
CA GLU A 34 -9.54 27.76 -18.18
C GLU A 34 -9.92 26.68 -19.19
N LYS A 35 -10.21 27.08 -20.44
CA LYS A 35 -10.48 26.12 -21.52
C LYS A 35 -9.26 25.28 -21.87
N ALA A 36 -8.05 25.85 -21.79
CA ALA A 36 -6.82 25.08 -21.99
C ALA A 36 -6.63 24.01 -20.93
N VAL A 37 -6.97 24.27 -19.67
CA VAL A 37 -7.00 23.27 -18.60
C VAL A 37 -8.01 22.16 -18.91
N GLU A 38 -9.22 22.49 -19.40
CA GLU A 38 -10.20 21.49 -19.83
C GLU A 38 -9.70 20.60 -20.98
N VAL A 39 -9.01 21.20 -21.98
CA VAL A 39 -8.40 20.46 -23.09
C VAL A 39 -7.36 19.45 -22.58
N LEU A 40 -6.51 19.88 -21.65
CA LEU A 40 -5.52 19.00 -21.01
C LEU A 40 -6.19 17.86 -20.23
N ARG A 41 -7.26 18.17 -19.49
CA ARG A 41 -8.05 17.18 -18.73
C ARG A 41 -8.69 16.12 -19.65
N LYS A 42 -9.32 16.55 -20.76
CA LYS A 42 -9.88 15.64 -21.78
C LYS A 42 -8.81 14.77 -22.42
N LYS A 43 -7.63 15.33 -22.67
CA LYS A 43 -6.48 14.56 -23.15
C LYS A 43 -6.07 13.48 -22.13
N GLY A 44 -5.98 13.82 -20.85
CA GLY A 44 -5.68 12.88 -19.78
C GLY A 44 -6.67 11.72 -19.73
N GLN A 45 -7.97 12.00 -19.82
CA GLN A 45 -9.03 10.98 -19.88
C GLN A 45 -8.86 10.03 -21.09
N LYS A 46 -8.49 10.57 -22.27
CA LYS A 46 -8.22 9.75 -23.47
C LYS A 46 -6.99 8.87 -23.29
N VAL A 47 -5.92 9.38 -22.67
CA VAL A 47 -4.72 8.60 -22.37
C VAL A 47 -5.07 7.49 -21.38
N ALA A 48 -5.83 7.80 -20.34
CA ALA A 48 -6.26 6.81 -19.33
C ALA A 48 -7.12 5.69 -19.95
N ALA A 49 -8.07 6.04 -20.83
CA ALA A 49 -8.89 5.04 -21.54
C ALA A 49 -8.03 4.11 -22.42
N ASN A 50 -7.03 4.65 -23.13
CA ASN A 50 -6.13 3.86 -23.97
C ASN A 50 -5.15 2.99 -23.16
N ARG A 51 -5.03 3.22 -21.87
CA ARG A 51 -4.11 2.50 -20.96
C ARG A 51 -4.83 1.68 -19.90
N ALA A 52 -6.16 1.60 -19.96
CA ALA A 52 -6.97 0.90 -18.94
C ALA A 52 -6.51 -0.55 -18.72
N ASP A 53 -6.14 -1.24 -19.81
CA ASP A 53 -5.71 -2.66 -19.80
C ASP A 53 -4.19 -2.84 -19.54
N ARG A 54 -3.46 -1.75 -19.26
CA ARG A 54 -2.03 -1.85 -18.96
C ARG A 54 -1.83 -2.35 -17.52
N ASP A 55 -0.79 -3.15 -17.33
CA ASP A 55 -0.34 -3.55 -16.01
C ASP A 55 0.36 -2.37 -15.33
N SER A 56 0.00 -2.12 -14.06
CA SER A 56 0.56 -1.08 -13.19
C SER A 56 1.09 -1.72 -11.90
N SER A 57 2.03 -2.64 -12.04
CA SER A 57 2.66 -3.38 -10.94
C SER A 57 3.77 -2.62 -10.22
N GLU A 58 4.26 -1.52 -10.80
CA GLU A 58 5.22 -0.62 -10.19
C GLU A 58 4.52 0.49 -9.38
N GLY A 59 5.26 1.29 -8.60
CA GLY A 59 4.68 2.40 -7.82
C GLY A 59 5.36 2.67 -6.50
N ALA A 60 4.66 3.40 -5.62
CA ALA A 60 5.09 3.72 -4.27
C ALA A 60 4.02 3.38 -3.23
N VAL A 61 4.42 2.70 -2.17
CA VAL A 61 3.57 2.35 -1.02
C VAL A 61 3.98 3.22 0.15
N ILE A 62 3.06 4.04 0.64
CA ILE A 62 3.28 4.98 1.74
C ILE A 62 2.32 4.67 2.88
N ALA A 63 2.87 4.54 4.09
CA ALA A 63 2.11 4.44 5.34
C ALA A 63 2.19 5.74 6.12
N LYS A 64 1.08 6.15 6.70
CA LYS A 64 0.98 7.31 7.61
C LYS A 64 0.19 6.91 8.85
N VAL A 65 0.52 7.53 9.97
CA VAL A 65 -0.22 7.41 11.22
C VAL A 65 -0.74 8.77 11.66
N SER A 66 -1.87 8.78 12.37
CA SER A 66 -2.42 10.00 12.96
C SER A 66 -1.46 10.63 13.97
N SER A 67 -1.61 11.91 14.24
CA SER A 67 -0.75 12.64 15.17
C SER A 67 -0.78 12.10 16.60
N ASP A 68 -1.86 11.44 16.99
CA ASP A 68 -2.06 10.79 18.28
C ASP A 68 -1.77 9.28 18.27
N ASN A 69 -1.34 8.74 17.12
CA ASN A 69 -1.10 7.32 16.89
C ASN A 69 -2.32 6.40 17.11
N SER A 70 -3.56 6.92 17.08
CA SER A 70 -4.76 6.12 17.30
C SER A 70 -5.23 5.35 16.05
N PHE A 71 -4.77 5.74 14.86
CA PHE A 71 -5.02 5.03 13.60
C PHE A 71 -3.90 5.27 12.59
N GLY A 72 -3.91 4.47 11.54
CA GLY A 72 -2.98 4.63 10.42
C GLY A 72 -3.58 4.12 9.12
N ILE A 73 -3.01 4.60 8.01
CA ILE A 73 -3.36 4.19 6.65
C ILE A 73 -2.13 3.72 5.87
N ILE A 74 -2.36 2.89 4.88
CA ILE A 74 -1.41 2.63 3.80
C ILE A 74 -2.13 2.89 2.48
N ILE A 75 -1.50 3.65 1.60
CA ILE A 75 -1.90 3.71 0.20
C ILE A 75 -0.79 3.18 -0.70
N SER A 76 -1.19 2.62 -1.84
CA SER A 76 -0.29 2.26 -2.94
C SER A 76 -0.70 3.07 -4.17
N LEU A 77 0.14 3.98 -4.60
CA LEU A 77 0.00 4.64 -5.88
C LEU A 77 0.80 3.84 -6.91
N ASN A 78 0.11 3.28 -7.91
CA ASN A 78 0.70 2.38 -8.88
C ASN A 78 0.94 3.09 -10.22
N CYS A 79 1.98 2.66 -10.92
CA CYS A 79 2.36 3.10 -12.27
C CYS A 79 2.90 1.91 -13.10
N GLU A 80 3.17 2.14 -14.39
CA GLU A 80 3.62 1.07 -15.29
C GLU A 80 5.11 0.76 -15.13
N THR A 81 5.96 1.78 -14.84
CA THR A 81 7.42 1.61 -14.82
C THR A 81 8.07 2.04 -13.51
N ASP A 82 9.21 1.42 -13.22
CA ASP A 82 10.06 1.79 -12.10
C ASP A 82 10.72 3.17 -12.25
N PHE A 83 10.84 3.68 -13.49
CA PHE A 83 11.32 5.04 -13.75
C PHE A 83 10.39 6.08 -13.15
N VAL A 84 9.08 5.92 -13.34
CA VAL A 84 8.06 6.79 -12.74
C VAL A 84 8.01 6.60 -11.23
N ALA A 85 8.03 5.36 -10.75
CA ALA A 85 7.99 5.03 -9.32
C ALA A 85 9.16 5.66 -8.52
N LYS A 86 10.33 5.86 -9.16
CA LYS A 86 11.53 6.46 -8.54
C LYS A 86 11.60 7.99 -8.69
N ASN A 87 10.68 8.60 -9.47
CA ASN A 87 10.67 10.06 -9.66
C ASN A 87 10.23 10.74 -8.36
N GLN A 88 10.96 11.79 -7.96
CA GLN A 88 10.71 12.50 -6.71
C GLN A 88 9.32 13.17 -6.71
N ASP A 89 8.90 13.79 -7.81
CA ASP A 89 7.57 14.43 -7.90
C ASP A 89 6.43 13.42 -7.73
N TYR A 90 6.63 12.18 -8.21
CA TYR A 90 5.68 11.08 -8.03
C TYR A 90 5.62 10.60 -6.58
N ILE A 91 6.77 10.47 -5.92
CA ILE A 91 6.87 10.11 -4.50
C ILE A 91 6.25 11.22 -3.64
N ASP A 92 6.49 12.47 -3.95
CA ASP A 92 5.93 13.63 -3.23
C ASP A 92 4.41 13.68 -3.38
N LEU A 93 3.88 13.45 -4.59
CA LEU A 93 2.44 13.31 -4.80
C LEU A 93 1.85 12.16 -3.98
N THR A 94 2.52 10.99 -3.96
CA THR A 94 2.06 9.86 -3.17
C THR A 94 2.03 10.19 -1.67
N ASN A 95 3.03 10.92 -1.17
CA ASN A 95 3.03 11.40 0.21
C ASN A 95 1.88 12.37 0.50
N GLN A 96 1.62 13.34 -0.39
CA GLN A 96 0.51 14.27 -0.24
C GLN A 96 -0.85 13.56 -0.24
N LEU A 97 -1.01 12.58 -1.12
CA LEU A 97 -2.21 11.73 -1.15
C LEU A 97 -2.35 10.90 0.13
N ALA A 98 -1.24 10.38 0.68
CA ALA A 98 -1.24 9.64 1.94
C ALA A 98 -1.60 10.55 3.14
N ASP A 99 -1.09 11.79 3.18
CA ASP A 99 -1.47 12.76 4.21
C ASP A 99 -2.97 13.10 4.12
N HIS A 100 -3.51 13.26 2.91
CA HIS A 100 -4.94 13.49 2.70
C HIS A 100 -5.78 12.26 3.08
N ALA A 101 -5.30 11.05 2.79
CA ALA A 101 -5.95 9.78 3.07
C ALA A 101 -6.17 9.51 4.56
N LEU A 102 -5.41 10.16 5.46
CA LEU A 102 -5.64 10.09 6.93
C LEU A 102 -7.05 10.54 7.34
N ASN A 103 -7.76 11.31 6.51
CA ASN A 103 -9.11 11.76 6.80
C ASN A 103 -10.19 10.74 6.41
N TYR A 104 -9.83 9.59 5.84
CA TYR A 104 -10.77 8.61 5.29
C TYR A 104 -10.47 7.20 5.79
N LYS A 105 -11.52 6.37 5.87
CA LYS A 105 -11.40 4.99 6.36
C LYS A 105 -11.52 3.95 5.25
N ASP A 106 -11.95 4.35 4.07
CA ASP A 106 -12.16 3.47 2.92
C ASP A 106 -11.77 4.16 1.61
N LEU A 107 -11.50 3.32 0.60
CA LEU A 107 -11.04 3.75 -0.70
C LEU A 107 -12.07 4.60 -1.45
N ASP A 108 -13.37 4.25 -1.37
CA ASP A 108 -14.41 4.95 -2.14
C ASP A 108 -14.58 6.38 -1.65
N SER A 109 -14.65 6.58 -0.32
CA SER A 109 -14.70 7.91 0.30
C SER A 109 -13.46 8.73 -0.05
N PHE A 110 -12.28 8.11 -0.04
CA PHE A 110 -11.02 8.78 -0.40
C PHE A 110 -10.99 9.20 -1.87
N LEU A 111 -11.33 8.31 -2.81
CA LEU A 111 -11.35 8.61 -4.25
C LEU A 111 -12.33 9.74 -4.63
N ASN A 112 -13.44 9.85 -3.89
CA ASN A 112 -14.46 10.87 -4.12
C ASN A 112 -14.20 12.18 -3.36
N SER A 113 -13.17 12.24 -2.53
CA SER A 113 -12.84 13.43 -1.73
C SER A 113 -12.18 14.53 -2.56
N ASP A 114 -12.32 15.78 -2.09
CA ASP A 114 -11.69 16.94 -2.70
C ASP A 114 -10.22 17.05 -2.31
N PHE A 115 -9.35 17.02 -3.32
CA PHE A 115 -7.92 17.19 -3.18
C PHE A 115 -7.45 18.25 -4.18
N ASN A 116 -6.97 19.40 -3.68
CA ASN A 116 -6.50 20.54 -4.50
C ASN A 116 -7.53 20.98 -5.57
N ASN A 117 -8.78 21.24 -5.15
CA ASN A 117 -9.90 21.70 -5.98
C ASN A 117 -10.39 20.69 -7.04
N MET A 118 -10.08 19.42 -6.91
CA MET A 118 -10.61 18.35 -7.74
C MET A 118 -10.75 17.07 -6.92
N LYS A 119 -11.50 16.09 -7.40
CA LYS A 119 -11.55 14.77 -6.75
C LYS A 119 -10.20 14.06 -6.85
N VAL A 120 -9.87 13.21 -5.86
CA VAL A 120 -8.70 12.33 -5.93
C VAL A 120 -8.72 11.50 -7.20
N SER A 121 -9.88 10.92 -7.57
CA SER A 121 -10.04 10.16 -8.82
C SER A 121 -9.70 10.98 -10.07
N ASP A 122 -10.11 12.26 -10.11
CA ASP A 122 -9.78 13.17 -11.21
C ASP A 122 -8.29 13.51 -11.22
N LYS A 123 -7.66 13.62 -10.04
CA LYS A 123 -6.21 13.85 -9.93
C LYS A 123 -5.41 12.69 -10.50
N LEU A 124 -5.84 11.46 -10.29
CA LEU A 124 -5.18 10.28 -10.88
C LEU A 124 -5.28 10.28 -12.42
N LEU A 125 -6.46 10.64 -12.96
CA LEU A 125 -6.65 10.81 -14.40
C LEU A 125 -5.77 11.94 -14.99
N GLU A 126 -5.68 13.06 -14.29
CA GLU A 126 -4.79 14.16 -14.65
C GLU A 126 -3.32 13.69 -14.70
N GLN A 127 -2.86 12.98 -13.65
CA GLN A 127 -1.50 12.45 -13.59
C GLN A 127 -1.22 11.44 -14.69
N THR A 128 -2.18 10.58 -15.02
CA THR A 128 -2.07 9.67 -16.17
C THR A 128 -1.84 10.46 -17.48
N GLY A 129 -2.54 11.59 -17.65
CA GLY A 129 -2.35 12.48 -18.82
C GLY A 129 -1.00 13.18 -18.86
N ILE A 130 -0.48 13.58 -17.70
CA ILE A 130 0.80 14.30 -17.55
C ILE A 130 1.99 13.36 -17.75
N ILE A 131 1.97 12.23 -17.03
CA ILE A 131 3.06 11.25 -17.00
C ILE A 131 3.05 10.39 -18.27
N GLY A 132 1.85 10.11 -18.81
CA GLY A 132 1.67 9.25 -19.97
C GLY A 132 1.70 7.75 -19.64
N GLU A 133 1.62 7.38 -18.36
CA GLU A 133 1.46 6.01 -17.87
C GLU A 133 0.15 5.87 -17.10
N LYS A 134 -0.37 4.65 -16.97
CA LYS A 134 -1.51 4.36 -16.11
C LYS A 134 -1.13 4.65 -14.66
N ILE A 135 -1.87 5.54 -14.01
CA ILE A 135 -1.71 5.89 -12.60
C ILE A 135 -3.01 5.54 -11.88
N GLU A 136 -2.93 4.65 -10.90
CA GLU A 136 -4.09 4.21 -10.12
C GLU A 136 -3.74 3.93 -8.66
N LEU A 137 -4.75 3.90 -7.79
CA LEU A 137 -4.59 3.40 -6.43
C LEU A 137 -4.75 1.87 -6.44
N GLY A 138 -3.63 1.16 -6.26
CA GLY A 138 -3.58 -0.30 -6.18
C GLY A 138 -3.95 -0.85 -4.80
N GLY A 139 -3.92 -0.03 -3.75
CA GLY A 139 -4.24 -0.44 -2.39
C GLY A 139 -4.58 0.72 -1.47
N PHE A 140 -5.53 0.45 -0.56
CA PHE A 140 -5.89 1.31 0.57
C PHE A 140 -6.13 0.41 1.78
N LYS A 141 -5.44 0.67 2.89
CA LYS A 141 -5.64 -0.03 4.16
C LYS A 141 -5.77 1.00 5.27
N TYR A 142 -6.66 0.71 6.21
CA TYR A 142 -6.88 1.48 7.43
C TYR A 142 -6.90 0.53 8.61
N ILE A 143 -6.19 0.87 9.68
CA ILE A 143 -6.31 0.20 10.99
C ILE A 143 -6.44 1.24 12.10
N SER A 144 -7.08 0.86 13.21
CA SER A 144 -7.15 1.68 14.42
C SER A 144 -6.88 0.81 15.65
N ALA A 145 -6.19 1.37 16.64
CA ALA A 145 -5.82 0.67 17.87
C ALA A 145 -5.53 1.71 18.97
N THR A 146 -5.24 1.26 20.20
CA THR A 146 -4.77 2.14 21.27
C THR A 146 -3.46 2.85 20.89
N PHE A 147 -2.59 2.16 20.16
CA PHE A 147 -1.40 2.75 19.52
C PHE A 147 -1.16 2.09 18.16
N VAL A 148 -0.94 2.89 17.11
CA VAL A 148 -0.57 2.42 15.78
C VAL A 148 0.81 2.93 15.42
N GLY A 149 1.68 2.01 14.99
CA GLY A 149 2.96 2.34 14.38
C GLY A 149 3.04 1.86 12.94
N SER A 150 4.02 2.36 12.21
CA SER A 150 4.21 2.08 10.79
C SER A 150 5.66 1.81 10.43
N TYR A 151 5.84 1.13 9.29
CA TYR A 151 7.13 0.96 8.65
C TYR A 151 6.98 1.03 7.13
N ILE A 152 7.86 1.78 6.49
CA ILE A 152 8.01 1.79 5.03
C ILE A 152 9.39 1.23 4.72
N HIS A 153 9.44 0.18 3.91
CA HIS A 153 10.70 -0.42 3.50
C HIS A 153 11.42 0.44 2.46
N ALA A 154 12.74 0.41 2.49
CA ALA A 154 13.57 1.16 1.55
C ALA A 154 13.16 0.91 0.09
N GLY A 155 13.02 1.98 -0.69
CA GLY A 155 12.51 1.92 -2.07
C GLY A 155 10.99 2.02 -2.20
N ASN A 156 10.24 2.19 -1.10
CA ASN A 156 8.79 2.42 -1.08
C ASN A 156 7.96 1.34 -1.78
N LYS A 157 8.44 0.08 -1.78
CA LYS A 157 7.71 -1.04 -2.39
C LYS A 157 6.84 -1.82 -1.41
N ILE A 158 7.12 -1.69 -0.12
CA ILE A 158 6.42 -2.38 0.96
C ILE A 158 6.20 -1.41 2.10
N ALA A 159 4.98 -1.38 2.62
CA ALA A 159 4.68 -0.71 3.88
C ALA A 159 3.78 -1.57 4.75
N SER A 160 3.86 -1.35 6.04
CA SER A 160 3.08 -2.07 7.04
C SER A 160 2.67 -1.17 8.20
N LEU A 161 1.59 -1.55 8.86
CA LEU A 161 1.06 -0.95 10.07
C LEU A 161 0.91 -2.02 11.14
N THR A 162 1.08 -1.62 12.40
CA THR A 162 0.84 -2.47 13.58
C THR A 162 0.00 -1.72 14.59
N GLY A 163 -1.09 -2.31 15.01
CA GLY A 163 -1.92 -1.84 16.12
C GLY A 163 -1.55 -2.57 17.43
N LEU A 164 -1.29 -1.82 18.49
CA LEU A 164 -1.03 -2.33 19.83
C LEU A 164 -2.21 -2.07 20.75
N SER A 165 -2.42 -2.97 21.73
CA SER A 165 -3.47 -2.86 22.75
C SER A 165 -3.23 -1.75 23.77
N GLU A 166 -1.98 -1.30 23.93
CA GLU A 166 -1.56 -0.33 24.92
C GLU A 166 -0.66 0.76 24.33
N ASN A 167 -0.77 1.98 24.89
CA ASN A 167 0.16 3.08 24.64
C ASN A 167 1.09 3.22 25.86
N PHE A 168 2.37 3.00 25.70
CA PHE A 168 3.38 3.03 26.74
C PHE A 168 4.69 3.66 26.24
N ALA A 169 5.64 3.89 27.15
CA ALA A 169 6.85 4.66 26.84
C ALA A 169 7.63 4.18 25.59
N ASN A 170 7.64 2.85 25.33
CA ASN A 170 8.37 2.25 24.20
C ASN A 170 7.45 1.80 23.04
N ALA A 171 6.16 2.18 23.06
CA ALA A 171 5.17 1.72 22.08
C ALA A 171 5.58 2.01 20.63
N ALA A 172 6.16 3.17 20.37
CA ALA A 172 6.59 3.58 19.03
C ALA A 172 7.68 2.66 18.46
N GLU A 173 8.67 2.30 19.28
CA GLU A 173 9.74 1.39 18.85
C GLU A 173 9.21 -0.04 18.67
N VAL A 174 8.41 -0.53 19.59
CA VAL A 174 7.81 -1.87 19.54
C VAL A 174 6.92 -2.02 18.30
N ALA A 175 6.01 -1.07 18.07
CA ALA A 175 5.13 -1.09 16.90
C ALA A 175 5.93 -1.04 15.58
N LYS A 176 6.99 -0.21 15.51
CA LYS A 176 7.90 -0.16 14.36
C LYS A 176 8.61 -1.49 14.14
N ASN A 177 9.12 -2.12 15.20
CA ASN A 177 9.81 -3.42 15.11
C ASN A 177 8.88 -4.51 14.59
N ILE A 178 7.63 -4.56 15.08
CA ILE A 178 6.63 -5.50 14.60
C ILE A 178 6.23 -5.18 13.15
N SER A 179 6.09 -3.90 12.79
CA SER A 179 5.84 -3.51 11.40
C SER A 179 6.98 -3.95 10.47
N MET A 180 8.24 -3.89 10.90
CA MET A 180 9.38 -4.46 10.15
C MET A 180 9.25 -5.97 9.98
N GLN A 181 8.84 -6.70 11.02
CA GLN A 181 8.53 -8.14 10.97
C GLN A 181 7.46 -8.43 9.93
N ILE A 182 6.34 -7.70 9.96
CA ILE A 182 5.21 -7.85 9.03
C ILE A 182 5.67 -7.60 7.59
N ALA A 183 6.45 -6.54 7.37
CA ALA A 183 6.99 -6.21 6.05
C ALA A 183 7.85 -7.36 5.49
N ALA A 184 8.73 -7.92 6.33
CA ALA A 184 9.70 -8.96 5.94
C ALA A 184 9.08 -10.35 5.81
N MET A 185 8.21 -10.75 6.77
CA MET A 185 7.76 -12.13 6.90
C MET A 185 6.35 -12.37 6.36
N ASN A 186 5.65 -11.31 5.92
CA ASN A 186 4.34 -11.40 5.27
C ASN A 186 3.34 -12.34 5.98
N PRO A 187 3.05 -12.17 7.26
CA PRO A 187 2.12 -13.03 7.96
C PRO A 187 0.71 -12.91 7.37
N ILE A 188 -0.03 -14.03 7.36
CA ILE A 188 -1.39 -14.08 6.81
C ILE A 188 -2.46 -13.79 7.86
N ALA A 189 -2.12 -13.90 9.16
CA ALA A 189 -3.00 -13.65 10.29
C ALA A 189 -2.17 -13.30 11.53
N LEU A 190 -2.82 -12.78 12.58
CA LEU A 190 -2.19 -12.56 13.89
C LEU A 190 -1.77 -13.88 14.55
N ASN A 191 -2.68 -14.85 14.57
CA ASN A 191 -2.51 -16.18 15.18
C ASN A 191 -3.26 -17.24 14.36
N GLU A 192 -3.29 -18.47 14.86
CA GLU A 192 -3.95 -19.62 14.21
C GLU A 192 -5.45 -19.39 13.99
N ASP A 193 -6.12 -18.75 14.96
CA ASP A 193 -7.58 -18.50 14.91
C ASP A 193 -7.97 -17.52 13.80
N GLY A 194 -7.05 -16.65 13.40
CA GLY A 194 -7.24 -15.70 12.30
C GLY A 194 -7.06 -16.31 10.92
N VAL A 195 -6.58 -17.56 10.79
CA VAL A 195 -6.40 -18.23 9.51
C VAL A 195 -7.72 -18.82 9.04
N SER A 196 -8.14 -18.50 7.81
CA SER A 196 -9.40 -19.02 7.27
C SER A 196 -9.39 -20.55 7.13
N GLN A 197 -10.54 -21.17 7.37
CA GLN A 197 -10.71 -22.63 7.20
C GLN A 197 -10.42 -23.10 5.78
N GLU A 198 -10.59 -22.25 4.80
CA GLU A 198 -10.28 -22.53 3.39
C GLU A 198 -8.76 -22.71 3.21
N ILE A 199 -7.98 -21.78 3.75
CA ILE A 199 -6.51 -21.86 3.74
C ILE A 199 -6.04 -23.12 4.48
N ILE A 200 -6.57 -23.38 5.67
CA ILE A 200 -6.21 -24.56 6.46
C ILE A 200 -6.48 -25.85 5.69
N LYS A 201 -7.67 -26.00 5.09
CA LYS A 201 -8.01 -27.17 4.27
C LYS A 201 -7.08 -27.34 3.08
N LYS A 202 -6.79 -26.25 2.36
CA LYS A 202 -5.88 -26.27 1.21
C LYS A 202 -4.48 -26.70 1.61
N GLU A 203 -3.94 -26.17 2.70
CA GLU A 203 -2.61 -26.54 3.20
C GLU A 203 -2.53 -27.99 3.69
N ILE A 204 -3.61 -28.51 4.32
CA ILE A 204 -3.70 -29.92 4.69
C ILE A 204 -3.65 -30.81 3.44
N GLU A 205 -4.39 -30.50 2.38
CA GLU A 205 -4.37 -31.29 1.15
C GLU A 205 -3.00 -31.23 0.45
N ILE A 206 -2.38 -30.06 0.38
CA ILE A 206 -1.01 -29.90 -0.13
C ILE A 206 -0.03 -30.76 0.68
N ALA A 207 -0.16 -30.76 2.02
CA ALA A 207 0.69 -31.56 2.88
C ALA A 207 0.48 -33.08 2.65
N LYS A 208 -0.77 -33.53 2.45
CA LYS A 208 -1.08 -34.92 2.13
C LYS A 208 -0.48 -35.33 0.78
N ASP A 209 -0.61 -34.48 -0.25
CA ASP A 209 -0.04 -34.81 -1.57
C ASP A 209 1.49 -34.90 -1.52
N GLN A 210 2.16 -34.05 -0.78
CA GLN A 210 3.60 -34.17 -0.55
C GLN A 210 3.96 -35.48 0.14
N LEU A 211 3.19 -35.88 1.16
CA LEU A 211 3.41 -37.13 1.90
C LEU A 211 3.16 -38.38 1.01
N ARG A 212 2.18 -38.32 0.10
CA ARG A 212 1.96 -39.38 -0.91
C ARG A 212 3.18 -39.52 -1.83
N GLN A 213 3.73 -38.41 -2.29
CA GLN A 213 4.95 -38.42 -3.11
C GLN A 213 6.17 -38.94 -2.32
N GLU A 214 6.21 -38.74 -1.01
CA GLU A 214 7.22 -39.28 -0.11
C GLU A 214 6.99 -40.77 0.19
N GLY A 215 5.92 -41.42 -0.34
CA GLY A 215 5.61 -42.81 -0.15
C GLY A 215 5.03 -43.17 1.24
N LYS A 216 4.44 -42.20 1.95
CA LYS A 216 3.81 -42.45 3.24
C LYS A 216 2.48 -43.20 3.08
N PRO A 217 2.14 -44.16 3.98
CA PRO A 217 0.86 -44.87 3.96
C PRO A 217 -0.33 -43.89 4.11
N GLU A 218 -1.41 -44.13 3.33
CA GLU A 218 -2.59 -43.29 3.28
C GLU A 218 -3.23 -43.05 4.65
N GLU A 219 -3.26 -44.13 5.48
CA GLU A 219 -3.78 -44.08 6.87
C GLU A 219 -3.03 -43.13 7.82
N MET A 220 -1.79 -42.77 7.49
CA MET A 220 -0.96 -41.88 8.33
C MET A 220 -1.02 -40.43 7.85
N LEU A 221 -1.49 -40.15 6.63
CA LEU A 221 -1.40 -38.82 6.01
C LEU A 221 -2.09 -37.74 6.83
N GLU A 222 -3.30 -38.01 7.32
CA GLU A 222 -4.08 -37.06 8.10
C GLU A 222 -3.34 -36.59 9.38
N ASN A 223 -2.78 -37.57 10.12
CA ASN A 223 -2.07 -37.26 11.37
C ASN A 223 -0.76 -36.51 11.13
N ILE A 224 -0.02 -36.89 10.09
CA ILE A 224 1.24 -36.22 9.74
C ILE A 224 0.96 -34.81 9.20
N ALA A 225 -0.09 -34.66 8.35
CA ALA A 225 -0.50 -33.35 7.84
C ALA A 225 -0.90 -32.40 8.95
N LYS A 226 -1.67 -32.85 9.95
CA LYS A 226 -1.97 -32.04 11.16
C LYS A 226 -0.71 -31.61 11.92
N GLY A 227 0.31 -32.49 11.98
CA GLY A 227 1.61 -32.13 12.53
C GLY A 227 2.33 -31.05 11.72
N LYS A 228 2.28 -31.12 10.38
CA LYS A 228 2.85 -30.10 9.48
C LYS A 228 2.14 -28.73 9.65
N MET A 229 0.84 -28.72 9.99
CA MET A 229 0.10 -27.47 10.25
C MET A 229 0.67 -26.65 11.41
N LYS A 230 1.23 -27.28 12.45
CA LYS A 230 1.91 -26.54 13.53
C LYS A 230 3.09 -25.73 13.01
N LYS A 231 3.85 -26.31 12.06
CA LYS A 231 4.95 -25.59 11.41
C LYS A 231 4.42 -24.47 10.54
N PHE A 232 3.36 -24.73 9.76
CA PHE A 232 2.71 -23.73 8.93
C PHE A 232 2.27 -22.51 9.74
N PHE A 233 1.55 -22.68 10.85
CA PHE A 233 1.14 -21.59 11.71
C PHE A 233 2.33 -20.83 12.31
N LYS A 234 3.36 -21.56 12.76
CA LYS A 234 4.58 -20.95 13.29
C LYS A 234 5.29 -20.05 12.26
N GLU A 235 5.23 -20.39 10.98
CA GLU A 235 5.90 -19.63 9.92
C GLU A 235 5.01 -18.52 9.35
N ASN A 236 3.67 -18.69 9.37
CA ASN A 236 2.75 -17.83 8.63
C ASN A 236 1.83 -16.97 9.53
N THR A 237 1.87 -17.10 10.85
CA THR A 237 1.10 -16.21 11.73
C THR A 237 2.02 -15.33 12.56
N LEU A 238 1.69 -14.03 12.63
CA LEU A 238 2.58 -13.00 13.16
C LEU A 238 3.10 -13.31 14.56
N LEU A 239 2.20 -13.64 15.49
CA LEU A 239 2.55 -13.86 16.91
C LEU A 239 3.42 -15.10 17.13
N ASN A 240 3.31 -16.10 16.26
CA ASN A 240 4.07 -17.35 16.33
C ASN A 240 5.40 -17.31 15.56
N GLN A 241 5.58 -16.32 14.67
CA GLN A 241 6.84 -16.16 13.90
C GLN A 241 8.02 -15.91 14.84
N GLN A 242 9.17 -16.41 14.44
CA GLN A 242 10.44 -16.03 15.07
C GLN A 242 10.75 -14.56 14.76
N TYR A 243 11.16 -13.81 15.77
CA TYR A 243 11.48 -12.41 15.64
C TYR A 243 12.72 -12.19 14.76
N ILE A 244 12.61 -11.39 13.71
CA ILE A 244 13.69 -11.19 12.73
C ILE A 244 14.97 -10.58 13.33
N LYS A 245 14.86 -9.84 14.44
CA LYS A 245 16.02 -9.24 15.13
C LYS A 245 16.64 -10.17 16.18
N ASP A 246 15.88 -11.17 16.66
CA ASP A 246 16.34 -12.17 17.61
C ASP A 246 15.58 -13.49 17.41
N SER A 247 16.16 -14.40 16.64
CA SER A 247 15.54 -15.69 16.32
C SER A 247 15.36 -16.66 17.49
N LYS A 248 15.82 -16.30 18.69
CA LYS A 248 15.64 -17.12 19.89
C LYS A 248 14.26 -16.95 20.54
N GLN A 249 13.53 -15.90 20.16
CA GLN A 249 12.20 -15.60 20.68
C GLN A 249 11.17 -15.46 19.57
N SER A 250 9.90 -15.72 19.90
CA SER A 250 8.76 -15.42 19.03
C SER A 250 8.38 -13.94 19.15
N ILE A 251 7.48 -13.47 18.25
CA ILE A 251 6.89 -12.13 18.42
C ILE A 251 6.09 -12.05 19.72
N THR A 252 5.38 -13.11 20.11
CA THR A 252 4.69 -13.19 21.43
C THR A 252 5.67 -12.99 22.59
N ASP A 253 6.83 -13.67 22.56
CA ASP A 253 7.84 -13.51 23.62
C ASP A 253 8.40 -12.09 23.64
N TYR A 254 8.69 -11.53 22.45
CA TYR A 254 9.18 -10.16 22.32
C TYR A 254 8.21 -9.13 22.92
N ILE A 255 6.93 -9.14 22.53
CA ILE A 255 5.95 -8.16 23.05
C ILE A 255 5.74 -8.29 24.54
N ASN A 256 5.70 -9.54 25.08
CA ASN A 256 5.59 -9.77 26.52
C ASN A 256 6.83 -9.33 27.31
N SER A 257 8.02 -9.32 26.69
CA SER A 257 9.24 -8.80 27.34
C SER A 257 9.25 -7.27 27.41
N GLU A 258 8.58 -6.59 26.48
CA GLU A 258 8.48 -5.12 26.46
C GLU A 258 7.41 -4.61 27.43
N LEU A 259 6.24 -5.24 27.45
CA LEU A 259 5.17 -4.97 28.39
C LEU A 259 4.34 -6.25 28.61
N LYS A 260 4.22 -6.68 29.87
CA LYS A 260 3.40 -7.85 30.22
C LYS A 260 1.93 -7.63 29.89
N GLY A 261 1.36 -8.50 29.05
CA GLY A 261 -0.03 -8.44 28.61
C GLY A 261 -0.25 -7.52 27.41
N LEU A 262 0.81 -7.03 26.77
CA LEU A 262 0.72 -6.33 25.51
C LEU A 262 0.28 -7.29 24.39
N ASP A 263 -0.69 -6.85 23.60
CA ASP A 263 -1.16 -7.56 22.41
C ASP A 263 -0.99 -6.74 21.13
N VAL A 264 -0.81 -7.43 20.00
CA VAL A 264 -1.03 -6.86 18.69
C VAL A 264 -2.49 -7.08 18.31
N THR A 265 -3.23 -6.00 18.16
CA THR A 265 -4.68 -6.06 17.94
C THR A 265 -5.05 -6.15 16.45
N ASP A 266 -4.22 -5.58 15.58
CA ASP A 266 -4.41 -5.59 14.14
C ASP A 266 -3.11 -5.28 13.41
N PHE A 267 -3.03 -5.63 12.13
CA PHE A 267 -1.96 -5.23 11.25
C PHE A 267 -2.42 -5.09 9.80
N ALA A 268 -1.69 -4.30 9.05
CA ALA A 268 -1.85 -4.21 7.60
C ALA A 268 -0.50 -4.26 6.90
N ARG A 269 -0.49 -4.84 5.71
CA ARG A 269 0.66 -4.84 4.79
C ARG A 269 0.18 -4.59 3.38
N VAL A 270 0.90 -3.75 2.65
CA VAL A 270 0.76 -3.57 1.20
C VAL A 270 2.15 -3.73 0.58
N SER A 271 2.20 -4.44 -0.54
CA SER A 271 3.45 -4.76 -1.24
C SER A 271 3.22 -4.73 -2.75
N LEU A 272 4.18 -4.20 -3.47
CA LEU A 272 4.30 -4.24 -4.94
C LEU A 272 5.30 -5.32 -5.42
N VAL A 273 5.81 -6.15 -4.53
CA VAL A 273 6.75 -7.24 -4.78
C VAL A 273 6.29 -8.51 -4.08
#